data_1240cf83260f2bfccf4acd60a34bf523
#
_entry.id   1240cf83260f2bfccf4acd60a34bf523
#
_cell.length_a   1.000
_cell.length_b   1.000
_cell.length_c   1.000
_cell.angle_alpha   90.00
_cell.angle_beta   90.00
_cell.angle_gamma   90.00
#
_symmetry.space_group_name_H-M   'P 1'
#
loop_
_entity.id
_entity.type
_entity.pdbx_description
1 polymer ?
#
loop_
_entity_poly.entity_id
_entity_poly.type
_entity_poly.pdbx_seq_one_letter_code
_entity_poly.pdbx_strand_id
1 'polypeptide(L)'
;MYRDWGRQADINKSENLKHKTLPKDYNPRFIYEKVGYNFQILELQAAMGRVQLRKIKQIKKARKRNFNYLFKNLAKYPLQLPYWLENADVCWFAFPITFYGNRGKLLRHLEKNGIETRPLFSGNICKHPAYAHLKEDRDYRKMDLTEAEIITKQSFWLSVHPSLIKSDLKYIIKIFNDYFSK
;
A
#
# COMPACT_ATOMS: atom_id res chain seq x y z
N MET A 1 4.86 22.02 15.79
CA MET A 1 6.19 21.83 16.41
C MET A 1 6.87 20.54 15.93
N TYR A 2 6.38 19.35 16.23
CA TYR A 2 7.03 18.08 15.80
C TYR A 2 7.06 17.81 14.29
N ARG A 3 6.08 18.31 13.53
CA ARG A 3 6.06 18.18 12.06
C ARG A 3 7.19 18.94 11.38
N ASP A 4 7.61 20.07 11.95
CA ASP A 4 8.72 20.89 11.51
C ASP A 4 10.02 20.46 12.24
N TRP A 5 11.00 21.34 12.27
CA TRP A 5 12.31 21.15 12.90
C TRP A 5 12.28 21.25 14.43
N GLY A 6 11.13 21.46 15.02
CA GLY A 6 10.95 21.65 16.46
C GLY A 6 11.03 23.11 16.90
N ARG A 7 11.03 24.05 15.94
CA ARG A 7 10.95 25.49 16.26
C ARG A 7 9.64 25.82 16.93
N GLN A 8 9.67 26.86 17.74
CA GLN A 8 8.46 27.40 18.35
C GLN A 8 7.46 27.84 17.28
N ALA A 9 6.21 27.38 17.41
CA ALA A 9 5.18 27.61 16.39
C ALA A 9 4.57 29.02 16.48
N ASP A 10 4.63 29.66 17.64
CA ASP A 10 3.96 30.93 17.91
C ASP A 10 4.99 32.01 18.28
N ILE A 11 5.30 32.85 17.28
CA ILE A 11 6.27 33.94 17.43
C ILE A 11 5.81 34.97 18.46
N ASN A 12 4.49 35.15 18.63
CA ASN A 12 3.95 36.15 19.56
C ASN A 12 4.09 35.71 21.04
N LYS A 13 4.32 34.42 21.27
CA LYS A 13 4.65 33.90 22.63
C LYS A 13 6.15 33.89 22.92
N SER A 14 6.99 34.16 21.92
CA SER A 14 8.45 34.10 22.04
C SER A 14 9.03 35.23 22.88
N GLU A 15 8.36 36.39 23.00
CA GLU A 15 8.84 37.55 23.76
C GLU A 15 9.02 37.27 25.25
N ASN A 16 8.40 36.22 25.80
CA ASN A 16 8.48 35.87 27.22
C ASN A 16 9.36 34.66 27.53
N LEU A 17 9.95 34.00 26.53
CA LEU A 17 10.79 32.83 26.73
C LEU A 17 12.24 33.23 26.99
N LYS A 18 12.58 33.46 28.26
CA LYS A 18 13.95 33.63 28.71
C LYS A 18 14.65 32.27 28.75
N HIS A 19 15.26 31.89 27.64
CA HIS A 19 16.14 30.72 27.63
C HIS A 19 17.46 31.08 28.32
N LYS A 20 17.71 30.49 29.47
CA LYS A 20 18.88 30.77 30.32
C LYS A 20 20.22 30.54 29.64
N THR A 21 20.22 29.74 28.58
CA THR A 21 21.44 29.27 27.86
C THR A 21 21.71 30.01 26.55
N LEU A 22 20.77 30.85 26.08
CA LEU A 22 20.94 31.59 24.83
C LEU A 22 21.22 33.10 25.13
N PRO A 23 21.93 33.78 24.23
CA PRO A 23 22.14 35.21 24.35
C PRO A 23 20.80 35.98 24.45
N LYS A 24 20.79 37.13 25.17
CA LYS A 24 19.56 37.90 25.36
C LYS A 24 18.99 38.49 24.06
N ASP A 25 19.83 38.70 23.09
CA ASP A 25 19.52 39.22 21.75
C ASP A 25 19.32 38.11 20.70
N TYR A 26 19.26 36.84 21.14
CA TYR A 26 19.08 35.74 20.22
C TYR A 26 17.71 35.82 19.53
N ASN A 27 17.69 35.65 18.20
CA ASN A 27 16.47 35.78 17.42
C ASN A 27 15.47 34.61 17.75
N PRO A 28 14.29 34.95 18.31
CA PRO A 28 13.31 33.94 18.78
C PRO A 28 12.85 32.98 17.68
N ARG A 29 12.89 33.38 16.42
CA ARG A 29 12.51 32.52 15.28
C ARG A 29 13.39 31.30 15.09
N PHE A 30 14.57 31.28 15.70
CA PHE A 30 15.54 30.19 15.61
C PHE A 30 15.68 29.39 16.90
N ILE A 31 14.75 29.58 17.85
CA ILE A 31 14.72 28.78 19.07
C ILE A 31 14.06 27.45 18.78
N TYR A 32 14.76 26.35 19.06
CA TYR A 32 14.29 24.99 18.89
C TYR A 32 13.96 24.41 20.27
N GLU A 33 12.68 24.20 20.56
CA GLU A 33 12.21 23.70 21.87
C GLU A 33 12.13 22.18 21.90
N LYS A 34 12.01 21.55 20.74
CA LYS A 34 11.86 20.11 20.58
C LYS A 34 12.71 19.63 19.41
N VAL A 35 13.04 18.36 19.40
CA VAL A 35 13.56 17.69 18.21
C VAL A 35 12.38 17.45 17.29
N GLY A 36 12.36 18.08 16.12
CA GLY A 36 11.32 17.91 15.13
C GLY A 36 11.71 16.90 14.06
N TYR A 37 10.71 16.30 13.39
CA TYR A 37 10.90 15.27 12.38
C TYR A 37 11.10 15.81 10.96
N ASN A 38 10.93 17.11 10.75
CA ASN A 38 11.05 17.77 9.45
C ASN A 38 10.13 17.16 8.37
N PHE A 39 8.86 16.98 8.70
CA PHE A 39 7.82 16.42 7.79
C PHE A 39 7.07 17.50 7.02
N GLN A 40 7.69 18.64 6.74
CA GLN A 40 7.08 19.68 5.92
C GLN A 40 7.06 19.27 4.45
N ILE A 41 5.88 19.42 3.84
CA ILE A 41 5.69 19.17 2.41
C ILE A 41 6.23 20.38 1.65
N LEU A 42 7.00 20.13 0.59
CA LEU A 42 7.45 21.16 -0.34
C LEU A 42 6.28 21.65 -1.21
N GLU A 43 6.31 22.93 -1.58
CA GLU A 43 5.29 23.52 -2.47
C GLU A 43 5.11 22.74 -3.77
N LEU A 44 6.20 22.23 -4.35
CA LEU A 44 6.16 21.39 -5.54
C LEU A 44 5.33 20.09 -5.31
N GLN A 45 5.54 19.42 -4.17
CA GLN A 45 4.78 18.22 -3.79
C GLN A 45 3.29 18.55 -3.59
N ALA A 46 3.00 19.68 -2.94
CA ALA A 46 1.64 20.17 -2.74
C ALA A 46 0.95 20.50 -4.08
N ALA A 47 1.65 21.15 -5.00
CA ALA A 47 1.13 21.43 -6.34
C ALA A 47 0.80 20.15 -7.12
N MET A 48 1.68 19.16 -7.11
CA MET A 48 1.42 17.83 -7.71
C MET A 48 0.22 17.15 -7.05
N GLY A 49 0.13 17.15 -5.72
CA GLY A 49 -0.98 16.58 -4.97
C GLY A 49 -2.33 17.19 -5.35
N ARG A 50 -2.39 18.52 -5.51
CA ARG A 50 -3.61 19.23 -5.97
C ARG A 50 -4.08 18.76 -7.34
N VAL A 51 -3.15 18.53 -8.28
CA VAL A 51 -3.50 18.01 -9.62
C VAL A 51 -4.04 16.58 -9.52
N GLN A 52 -3.43 15.72 -8.72
CA GLN A 52 -3.91 14.34 -8.52
C GLN A 52 -5.28 14.32 -7.84
N LEU A 53 -5.51 15.19 -6.87
CA LEU A 53 -6.80 15.28 -6.18
C LEU A 53 -7.95 15.64 -7.14
N ARG A 54 -7.72 16.49 -8.13
CA ARG A 54 -8.71 16.80 -9.18
C ARG A 54 -9.10 15.57 -10.02
N LYS A 55 -8.18 14.61 -10.18
CA LYS A 55 -8.39 13.37 -10.94
C LYS A 55 -9.01 12.24 -10.13
N ILE A 56 -9.17 12.39 -8.80
CA ILE A 56 -9.53 11.27 -7.90
C ILE A 56 -10.82 10.56 -8.29
N LYS A 57 -11.85 11.29 -8.74
CA LYS A 57 -13.14 10.72 -9.18
C LYS A 57 -12.96 9.80 -10.39
N GLN A 58 -12.15 10.22 -11.37
CA GLN A 58 -11.86 9.44 -12.58
C GLN A 58 -11.02 8.19 -12.24
N ILE A 59 -10.02 8.34 -11.38
CA ILE A 59 -9.17 7.25 -10.90
C ILE A 59 -10.02 6.20 -10.18
N LYS A 60 -10.88 6.61 -9.23
CA LYS A 60 -11.80 5.70 -8.52
C LYS A 60 -12.71 4.95 -9.49
N LYS A 61 -13.35 5.66 -10.43
CA LYS A 61 -14.24 5.05 -11.44
C LYS A 61 -13.50 3.99 -12.28
N ALA A 62 -12.31 4.31 -12.76
CA ALA A 62 -11.51 3.39 -13.58
C ALA A 62 -11.07 2.16 -12.79
N ARG A 63 -10.55 2.33 -11.56
CA ARG A 63 -10.17 1.20 -10.69
C ARG A 63 -11.35 0.29 -10.38
N LYS A 64 -12.51 0.83 -10.00
CA LYS A 64 -13.74 0.05 -9.75
C LYS A 64 -14.17 -0.73 -10.99
N ARG A 65 -14.17 -0.09 -12.17
CA ARG A 65 -14.48 -0.75 -13.44
C ARG A 65 -13.54 -1.93 -13.70
N ASN A 66 -12.23 -1.71 -13.58
CA ASN A 66 -11.22 -2.73 -13.86
C ASN A 66 -11.33 -3.89 -12.85
N PHE A 67 -11.47 -3.58 -11.57
CA PHE A 67 -11.66 -4.58 -10.52
C PHE A 67 -12.91 -5.43 -10.77
N ASN A 68 -14.06 -4.81 -11.00
CA ASN A 68 -15.32 -5.52 -11.21
C ASN A 68 -15.28 -6.41 -12.47
N TYR A 69 -14.58 -5.96 -13.51
CA TYR A 69 -14.40 -6.79 -14.70
C TYR A 69 -13.59 -8.05 -14.41
N LEU A 70 -12.46 -7.92 -13.71
CA LEU A 70 -11.65 -9.07 -13.30
C LEU A 70 -12.44 -9.98 -12.35
N PHE A 71 -13.10 -9.42 -11.35
CA PHE A 71 -13.89 -10.16 -10.37
C PHE A 71 -14.94 -11.04 -11.05
N LYS A 72 -15.77 -10.46 -11.92
CA LYS A 72 -16.81 -11.19 -12.64
C LYS A 72 -16.26 -12.33 -13.51
N ASN A 73 -15.12 -12.11 -14.18
CA ASN A 73 -14.62 -13.05 -15.18
C ASN A 73 -13.66 -14.10 -14.58
N LEU A 74 -13.08 -13.85 -13.41
CA LEU A 74 -12.20 -14.78 -12.71
C LEU A 74 -12.93 -15.67 -11.70
N ALA A 75 -14.16 -15.33 -11.31
CA ALA A 75 -14.95 -16.08 -10.35
C ALA A 75 -15.27 -17.54 -10.77
N LYS A 76 -15.15 -17.85 -12.05
CA LYS A 76 -15.37 -19.22 -12.58
C LYS A 76 -14.20 -20.19 -12.35
N TYR A 77 -13.02 -19.67 -11.96
CA TYR A 77 -11.83 -20.49 -11.70
C TYR A 77 -11.72 -20.83 -10.21
N PRO A 78 -10.95 -21.87 -9.85
CA PRO A 78 -10.73 -22.28 -8.46
C PRO A 78 -9.78 -21.29 -7.73
N LEU A 79 -10.18 -20.02 -7.68
CA LEU A 79 -9.46 -18.90 -7.08
C LEU A 79 -10.28 -18.37 -5.92
N GLN A 80 -9.64 -18.13 -4.79
CA GLN A 80 -10.25 -17.32 -3.74
C GLN A 80 -10.06 -15.85 -4.07
N LEU A 81 -11.18 -15.18 -4.32
CA LEU A 81 -11.25 -13.76 -4.64
C LEU A 81 -11.56 -12.95 -3.38
N PRO A 82 -11.20 -11.65 -3.35
CA PRO A 82 -11.47 -10.80 -2.20
C PRO A 82 -12.97 -10.61 -1.97
N TYR A 83 -13.34 -10.44 -0.72
CA TYR A 83 -14.69 -10.02 -0.34
C TYR A 83 -14.63 -8.70 0.43
N TRP A 84 -15.73 -8.02 0.54
CA TRP A 84 -15.86 -6.77 1.28
C TRP A 84 -17.26 -6.65 1.88
N LEU A 85 -17.39 -5.81 2.90
CA LEU A 85 -18.69 -5.57 3.53
C LEU A 85 -19.64 -4.87 2.55
N GLU A 86 -20.92 -5.21 2.59
CA GLU A 86 -21.92 -4.73 1.66
C GLU A 86 -22.05 -3.19 1.60
N ASN A 87 -21.89 -2.55 2.75
CA ASN A 87 -21.96 -1.09 2.88
C ASN A 87 -20.61 -0.38 2.61
N ALA A 88 -19.55 -1.09 2.24
CA ALA A 88 -18.24 -0.50 2.00
C ALA A 88 -18.10 0.04 0.57
N ASP A 89 -17.77 1.33 0.44
CA ASP A 89 -17.39 1.94 -0.86
C ASP A 89 -15.90 1.73 -1.15
N VAL A 90 -15.55 0.49 -1.49
CA VAL A 90 -14.15 0.12 -1.72
C VAL A 90 -13.63 0.62 -3.08
N CYS A 91 -12.37 1.06 -3.05
CA CYS A 91 -11.60 1.37 -4.25
C CYS A 91 -10.26 0.64 -4.17
N TRP A 92 -10.25 -0.58 -4.65
CA TRP A 92 -9.09 -1.46 -4.57
C TRP A 92 -7.86 -0.87 -5.28
N PHE A 93 -6.72 -0.94 -4.62
CA PHE A 93 -5.43 -0.60 -5.20
C PHE A 93 -4.97 -1.66 -6.20
N ALA A 94 -5.21 -2.92 -5.88
CA ALA A 94 -4.82 -4.10 -6.62
C ALA A 94 -5.95 -5.14 -6.59
N PHE A 95 -5.85 -6.21 -7.37
CA PHE A 95 -6.76 -7.34 -7.38
C PHE A 95 -6.09 -8.53 -6.69
N PRO A 96 -6.30 -8.75 -5.38
CA PRO A 96 -5.72 -9.86 -4.66
C PRO A 96 -6.39 -11.18 -5.04
N ILE A 97 -5.58 -12.23 -5.13
CA ILE A 97 -6.00 -13.61 -5.45
C ILE A 97 -5.26 -14.56 -4.52
N THR A 98 -5.97 -15.52 -3.95
CA THR A 98 -5.36 -16.67 -3.29
C THR A 98 -5.66 -17.93 -4.11
N PHE A 99 -4.62 -18.69 -4.46
CA PHE A 99 -4.72 -19.90 -5.26
C PHE A 99 -4.09 -21.08 -4.53
N TYR A 100 -4.91 -22.01 -4.09
CA TYR A 100 -4.49 -23.20 -3.33
C TYR A 100 -3.85 -24.29 -4.18
N GLY A 101 -3.80 -24.14 -5.50
CA GLY A 101 -3.05 -25.01 -6.41
C GLY A 101 -1.58 -24.63 -6.51
N ASN A 102 -0.96 -24.95 -7.65
CA ASN A 102 0.44 -24.59 -7.90
C ASN A 102 0.57 -23.12 -8.29
N ARG A 103 0.57 -22.24 -7.27
CA ARG A 103 0.74 -20.77 -7.46
C ARG A 103 1.97 -20.46 -8.32
N GLY A 104 3.11 -21.08 -8.04
CA GLY A 104 4.35 -20.80 -8.77
C GLY A 104 4.25 -21.09 -10.26
N LYS A 105 3.51 -22.14 -10.65
CA LYS A 105 3.25 -22.46 -12.08
C LYS A 105 2.33 -21.41 -12.70
N LEU A 106 1.30 -20.97 -11.99
CA LEU A 106 0.39 -19.93 -12.45
C LEU A 106 1.12 -18.59 -12.63
N LEU A 107 1.94 -18.15 -11.65
CA LEU A 107 2.69 -16.91 -11.74
C LEU A 107 3.64 -16.91 -12.94
N ARG A 108 4.43 -17.97 -13.13
CA ARG A 108 5.30 -18.09 -14.29
C ARG A 108 4.54 -18.05 -15.61
N HIS A 109 3.35 -18.63 -15.66
CA HIS A 109 2.51 -18.57 -16.87
C HIS A 109 2.04 -17.15 -17.15
N LEU A 110 1.57 -16.41 -16.14
CA LEU A 110 1.14 -15.02 -16.27
C LEU A 110 2.30 -14.12 -16.70
N GLU A 111 3.44 -14.21 -16.03
CA GLU A 111 4.63 -13.38 -16.29
C GLU A 111 5.25 -13.66 -17.67
N LYS A 112 5.30 -14.92 -18.09
CA LYS A 112 5.71 -15.28 -19.46
C LYS A 112 4.83 -14.64 -20.54
N ASN A 113 3.56 -14.36 -20.21
CA ASN A 113 2.62 -13.69 -21.11
C ASN A 113 2.51 -12.17 -20.81
N GLY A 114 3.50 -11.57 -20.17
CA GLY A 114 3.58 -10.12 -19.94
C GLY A 114 2.61 -9.58 -18.87
N ILE A 115 2.01 -10.44 -18.06
CA ILE A 115 1.16 -10.03 -16.94
C ILE A 115 2.00 -10.03 -15.67
N GLU A 116 2.37 -8.84 -15.20
CA GLU A 116 3.13 -8.68 -13.96
C GLU A 116 2.29 -9.13 -12.77
N THR A 117 2.90 -9.93 -11.90
CA THR A 117 2.33 -10.35 -10.63
C THR A 117 3.18 -9.87 -9.46
N ARG A 118 2.57 -9.69 -8.31
CA ARG A 118 3.31 -9.33 -7.09
C ARG A 118 2.79 -10.14 -5.90
N PRO A 119 3.68 -10.52 -4.96
CA PRO A 119 3.22 -11.13 -3.72
C PRO A 119 2.31 -10.17 -2.97
N LEU A 120 1.39 -10.69 -2.17
CA LEU A 120 0.51 -9.86 -1.34
C LEU A 120 1.31 -9.30 -0.17
N PHE A 121 1.99 -8.17 -0.44
CA PHE A 121 2.94 -7.52 0.47
C PHE A 121 4.01 -8.51 1.00
N SER A 122 4.31 -8.44 2.29
CA SER A 122 5.28 -9.32 2.94
C SER A 122 4.72 -10.67 3.37
N GLY A 123 3.39 -10.89 3.32
CA GLY A 123 2.80 -12.07 3.92
C GLY A 123 3.14 -12.17 5.41
N ASN A 124 3.72 -13.28 5.85
CA ASN A 124 4.21 -13.44 7.22
C ASN A 124 5.53 -12.70 7.42
N ILE A 125 5.45 -11.50 7.97
CA ILE A 125 6.60 -10.62 8.18
C ILE A 125 7.64 -11.20 9.15
N CYS A 126 7.21 -12.04 10.10
CA CYS A 126 8.13 -12.67 11.08
C CYS A 126 9.16 -13.60 10.43
N LYS A 127 8.92 -14.02 9.18
CA LYS A 127 9.85 -14.86 8.41
C LYS A 127 10.84 -14.07 7.57
N HIS A 128 10.76 -12.75 7.56
CA HIS A 128 11.69 -11.93 6.80
C HIS A 128 13.01 -11.73 7.56
N PRO A 129 14.15 -11.66 6.86
CA PRO A 129 15.48 -11.50 7.48
C PRO A 129 15.57 -10.32 8.45
N ALA A 130 14.86 -9.22 8.18
CA ALA A 130 14.81 -8.05 9.06
C ALA A 130 14.27 -8.36 10.47
N TYR A 131 13.48 -9.42 10.61
CA TYR A 131 12.84 -9.86 11.85
C TYR A 131 13.40 -11.19 12.37
N ALA A 132 14.53 -11.67 11.82
CA ALA A 132 15.17 -12.93 12.24
C ALA A 132 15.62 -12.94 13.71
N HIS A 133 15.72 -11.77 14.34
CA HIS A 133 16.03 -11.62 15.77
C HIS A 133 14.83 -11.95 16.67
N LEU A 134 13.60 -11.96 16.14
CA LEU A 134 12.40 -12.36 16.88
C LEU A 134 12.36 -13.88 17.00
N LYS A 135 11.96 -14.35 18.17
CA LYS A 135 11.85 -15.78 18.48
C LYS A 135 10.37 -16.18 18.62
N GLU A 136 10.01 -17.26 17.96
CA GLU A 136 8.63 -17.76 17.97
C GLU A 136 8.13 -18.08 19.37
N ASP A 137 8.95 -18.73 20.18
CA ASP A 137 8.62 -19.15 21.54
C ASP A 137 8.49 -17.98 22.54
N ARG A 138 9.03 -16.82 22.24
CA ARG A 138 9.03 -15.66 23.11
C ARG A 138 8.19 -14.50 22.58
N ASP A 139 8.40 -14.12 21.31
CA ASP A 139 7.97 -12.84 20.79
C ASP A 139 6.57 -12.93 20.12
N TYR A 140 6.23 -14.07 19.52
CA TYR A 140 4.95 -14.23 18.81
C TYR A 140 4.26 -15.62 18.95
N ARG A 141 4.69 -16.46 19.90
CA ARG A 141 4.11 -17.81 20.10
C ARG A 141 2.61 -17.86 20.37
N LYS A 142 2.03 -16.77 20.85
CA LYS A 142 0.59 -16.67 21.13
C LYS A 142 -0.22 -16.19 19.93
N MET A 143 0.43 -15.89 18.80
CA MET A 143 -0.23 -15.41 17.60
C MET A 143 -0.56 -16.60 16.69
N ASP A 144 -1.80 -16.66 16.24
CA ASP A 144 -2.15 -17.52 15.10
C ASP A 144 -1.70 -16.85 13.81
N LEU A 145 -0.66 -17.38 13.19
CA LEU A 145 -0.09 -16.89 11.94
C LEU A 145 -0.50 -17.72 10.71
N THR A 146 -1.48 -18.62 10.86
CA THR A 146 -1.94 -19.51 9.80
C THR A 146 -2.35 -18.75 8.55
N GLU A 147 -3.15 -17.69 8.69
CA GLU A 147 -3.58 -16.86 7.55
C GLU A 147 -2.41 -16.12 6.91
N ALA A 148 -1.45 -15.61 7.71
CA ALA A 148 -0.26 -14.98 7.20
C ALA A 148 0.62 -15.96 6.40
N GLU A 149 0.68 -17.24 6.79
CA GLU A 149 1.36 -18.30 6.04
C GLU A 149 0.64 -18.61 4.71
N ILE A 150 -0.68 -18.69 4.72
CA ILE A 150 -1.48 -18.87 3.50
C ILE A 150 -1.23 -17.72 2.54
N ILE A 151 -1.27 -16.49 3.02
CA ILE A 151 -0.96 -15.29 2.22
C ILE A 151 0.45 -15.39 1.62
N THR A 152 1.44 -15.74 2.41
CA THR A 152 2.84 -15.89 1.96
C THR A 152 2.97 -16.92 0.84
N LYS A 153 2.33 -18.07 0.97
CA LYS A 153 2.51 -19.21 0.08
C LYS A 153 1.58 -19.19 -1.13
N GLN A 154 0.35 -18.69 -0.97
CA GLN A 154 -0.73 -18.89 -1.93
C GLN A 154 -1.25 -17.61 -2.56
N SER A 155 -0.97 -16.43 -1.96
CA SER A 155 -1.56 -15.19 -2.42
C SER A 155 -0.62 -14.38 -3.32
N PHE A 156 -1.21 -13.63 -4.24
CA PHE A 156 -0.57 -12.66 -5.11
C PHE A 156 -1.62 -11.63 -5.55
N TRP A 157 -1.20 -10.60 -6.25
CA TRP A 157 -2.13 -9.63 -6.79
C TRP A 157 -1.78 -9.18 -8.21
N LEU A 158 -2.80 -8.74 -8.92
CA LEU A 158 -2.73 -8.13 -10.26
C LEU A 158 -3.04 -6.64 -10.20
N SER A 159 -2.57 -5.91 -11.19
CA SER A 159 -2.87 -4.48 -11.32
C SER A 159 -4.32 -4.25 -11.69
N VAL A 160 -4.94 -3.23 -11.08
CA VAL A 160 -6.20 -2.60 -11.50
C VAL A 160 -5.98 -1.15 -11.89
N HIS A 161 -4.79 -0.83 -12.41
CA HIS A 161 -4.39 0.53 -12.72
C HIS A 161 -5.44 1.24 -13.60
N PRO A 162 -5.68 2.56 -13.39
CA PRO A 162 -6.68 3.30 -14.15
C PRO A 162 -6.46 3.33 -15.66
N SER A 163 -5.22 3.16 -16.12
CA SER A 163 -4.86 3.13 -17.55
C SER A 163 -5.22 1.85 -18.28
N LEU A 164 -5.54 0.76 -17.57
CA LEU A 164 -5.95 -0.48 -18.21
C LEU A 164 -7.25 -0.25 -18.99
N ILE A 165 -7.22 -0.60 -20.27
CA ILE A 165 -8.38 -0.53 -21.16
C ILE A 165 -9.03 -1.91 -21.30
N LYS A 166 -10.18 -1.95 -21.99
CA LYS A 166 -10.98 -3.19 -22.12
C LYS A 166 -10.23 -4.33 -22.81
N SER A 167 -9.37 -4.02 -23.77
CA SER A 167 -8.53 -5.03 -24.46
C SER A 167 -7.55 -5.70 -23.49
N ASP A 168 -6.90 -4.91 -22.59
CA ASP A 168 -5.94 -5.41 -21.63
C ASP A 168 -6.63 -6.36 -20.64
N LEU A 169 -7.80 -5.95 -20.14
CA LEU A 169 -8.60 -6.79 -19.24
C LEU A 169 -9.04 -8.09 -19.90
N LYS A 170 -9.45 -8.05 -21.18
CA LYS A 170 -9.79 -9.25 -21.95
C LYS A 170 -8.57 -10.15 -22.14
N TYR A 171 -7.43 -9.56 -22.39
CA TYR A 171 -6.17 -10.31 -22.53
C TYR A 171 -5.81 -11.04 -21.24
N ILE A 172 -5.89 -10.37 -20.09
CA ILE A 172 -5.67 -10.99 -18.78
C ILE A 172 -6.58 -12.23 -18.61
N ILE A 173 -7.90 -12.08 -18.88
CA ILE A 173 -8.83 -13.20 -18.78
C ILE A 173 -8.50 -14.35 -19.74
N LYS A 174 -8.09 -14.02 -20.97
CA LYS A 174 -7.64 -15.04 -21.94
C LYS A 174 -6.47 -15.85 -21.38
N ILE A 175 -5.45 -15.22 -20.83
CA ILE A 175 -4.28 -15.93 -20.28
C ILE A 175 -4.63 -16.81 -19.07
N PHE A 176 -5.56 -16.38 -18.21
CA PHE A 176 -6.10 -17.26 -17.16
C PHE A 176 -6.84 -18.45 -17.76
N ASN A 177 -7.66 -18.23 -18.78
CA ASN A 177 -8.36 -19.32 -19.47
C ASN A 177 -7.37 -20.33 -20.04
N ASP A 178 -6.31 -19.87 -20.71
CA ASP A 178 -5.27 -20.73 -21.31
C ASP A 178 -4.51 -21.58 -20.26
N TYR A 179 -4.45 -21.10 -18.99
CA TYR A 179 -3.88 -21.86 -17.89
C TYR A 179 -4.82 -22.94 -17.37
N PHE A 180 -6.09 -22.61 -17.16
CA PHE A 180 -7.08 -23.49 -16.50
C PHE A 180 -7.79 -24.45 -17.46
N SER A 181 -7.66 -24.27 -18.79
CA SER A 181 -8.23 -25.18 -19.80
C SER A 181 -7.29 -26.33 -20.17
N LYS A 182 -6.11 -26.41 -19.55
CA LYS A 182 -5.14 -27.50 -19.71
C LYS A 182 -5.34 -28.54 -18.61
#